data_f3dd4e31d6059fe2be9b4f91a85985aa
#
_entry.id   f3dd4e31d6059fe2be9b4f91a85985aa
#
_cell.length_a   1.000
_cell.length_b   1.000
_cell.length_c   1.000
_cell.angle_alpha   90.00
_cell.angle_beta   90.00
_cell.angle_gamma   90.00
#
_symmetry.space_group_name_H-M   'P 1'
#
loop_
_entity.id
_entity.type
_entity.pdbx_description
1 polymer ?
#
loop_
_entity_poly.entity_id
_entity_poly.type
_entity_poly.pdbx_seq_one_letter_code
_entity_poly.pdbx_strand_id
1 'polypeptide(L)'
;MSTESIADASRPSAGRIYDYTLGGNHNFEVDRQAAEMIFKILPFIPKHARLQRWALKDIAIELSERRGYDLIIDFASGLPTNDHIHTRVTKGTTVIYSDFDPVVVEYAREILGDTPHVYVFQADARRPEELLNRPEVERILAGRRKAGFVYWGVS
;
A
#
# COMPACT_ATOMS: atom_id res chain seq x y z
N MET A 1 -18.49 7.52 20.64
CA MET A 1 -17.63 7.00 19.56
C MET A 1 -16.71 8.12 19.15
N SER A 2 -15.45 8.07 19.60
CA SER A 2 -14.46 9.04 19.17
C SER A 2 -14.17 8.78 17.71
N THR A 3 -14.49 9.72 16.85
CA THR A 3 -13.89 9.85 15.55
C THR A 3 -12.40 10.14 15.80
N GLU A 4 -11.59 9.10 15.96
CA GLU A 4 -10.16 9.28 15.84
C GLU A 4 -9.93 9.80 14.43
N SER A 5 -9.62 11.08 14.36
CA SER A 5 -9.30 11.75 13.11
C SER A 5 -8.11 11.01 12.50
N ILE A 6 -8.18 10.71 11.19
CA ILE A 6 -7.05 10.25 10.37
C ILE A 6 -5.80 11.07 10.65
N ALA A 7 -6.00 12.31 11.01
CA ALA A 7 -4.99 13.29 11.38
C ALA A 7 -4.55 13.25 12.86
N ASP A 8 -4.64 12.09 13.55
CA ASP A 8 -4.03 12.00 14.88
C ASP A 8 -2.51 12.11 14.78
N ALA A 9 -2.05 13.35 14.90
CA ALA A 9 -0.63 13.71 14.93
C ALA A 9 0.01 13.44 16.31
N SER A 10 -0.72 12.88 17.27
CA SER A 10 -0.22 12.65 18.64
C SER A 10 0.61 11.37 18.75
N ARG A 11 0.44 10.44 17.82
CA ARG A 11 1.13 9.15 17.83
C ARG A 11 1.74 8.84 16.47
N PRO A 12 2.95 8.22 16.43
CA PRO A 12 3.54 7.81 15.18
C PRO A 12 2.76 6.66 14.54
N SER A 13 2.65 6.67 13.21
CA SER A 13 2.08 5.60 12.41
C SER A 13 3.13 4.95 11.55
N ALA A 14 3.15 3.62 11.47
CA ALA A 14 4.10 2.87 10.66
C ALA A 14 4.03 3.27 9.17
N GLY A 15 2.83 3.45 8.63
CA GLY A 15 2.63 3.88 7.25
C GLY A 15 3.21 5.28 6.98
N ARG A 16 3.01 6.24 7.89
CA ARG A 16 3.55 7.60 7.78
C ARG A 16 5.07 7.65 7.99
N ILE A 17 5.60 6.81 8.89
CA ILE A 17 7.05 6.64 9.07
C ILE A 17 7.66 6.11 7.77
N TYR A 18 7.03 5.13 7.14
CA TYR A 18 7.48 4.58 5.87
C TYR A 18 7.42 5.61 4.74
N ASP A 19 6.34 6.41 4.67
CA ASP A 19 6.23 7.53 3.73
C ASP A 19 7.40 8.52 3.89
N TYR A 20 7.70 8.94 5.12
CA TYR A 20 8.86 9.78 5.40
C TYR A 20 10.18 9.13 4.98
N THR A 21 10.34 7.84 5.25
CA THR A 21 11.53 7.06 4.88
C THR A 21 11.77 7.06 3.37
N LEU A 22 10.71 7.13 2.58
CA LEU A 22 10.76 7.25 1.11
C LEU A 22 10.91 8.69 0.60
N GLY A 23 10.92 9.69 1.49
CA GLY A 23 10.97 11.11 1.13
C GLY A 23 9.62 11.70 0.77
N GLY A 24 8.51 11.06 1.20
CA GLY A 24 7.15 11.56 1.02
C GLY A 24 6.79 12.70 1.98
N ASN A 25 5.60 13.24 1.80
CA ASN A 25 5.06 14.37 2.57
C ASN A 25 3.75 14.05 3.33
N HIS A 26 3.32 12.79 3.34
CA HIS A 26 2.16 12.30 4.08
C HIS A 26 2.56 11.83 5.49
N ASN A 27 3.23 12.71 6.25
CA ASN A 27 3.73 12.42 7.59
C ASN A 27 3.71 13.65 8.47
N PHE A 28 3.65 13.43 9.78
CA PHE A 28 3.70 14.47 10.80
C PHE A 28 5.05 14.51 11.52
N GLU A 29 5.26 15.52 12.35
CA GLU A 29 6.51 15.68 13.11
C GLU A 29 6.81 14.46 14.00
N VAL A 30 5.78 13.88 14.64
CA VAL A 30 5.93 12.68 15.47
C VAL A 30 6.45 11.46 14.70
N ASP A 31 6.03 11.32 13.43
CA ASP A 31 6.47 10.25 12.54
C ASP A 31 7.94 10.45 12.13
N ARG A 32 8.31 11.70 11.81
CA ARG A 32 9.69 12.06 11.44
C ARG A 32 10.65 11.83 12.60
N GLN A 33 10.27 12.25 13.81
CA GLN A 33 11.08 12.00 15.01
C GLN A 33 11.27 10.51 15.28
N ALA A 34 10.22 9.71 15.15
CA ALA A 34 10.30 8.27 15.29
C ALA A 34 11.22 7.65 14.22
N ALA A 35 11.08 8.07 12.96
CA ALA A 35 11.94 7.62 11.85
C ALA A 35 13.41 7.96 12.11
N GLU A 36 13.71 9.21 12.52
CA GLU A 36 15.07 9.63 12.78
C GLU A 36 15.74 8.86 13.94
N MET A 37 14.96 8.47 14.96
CA MET A 37 15.47 7.56 16.00
C MET A 37 15.84 6.19 15.44
N ILE A 38 15.00 5.65 14.54
CA ILE A 38 15.28 4.38 13.85
C ILE A 38 16.55 4.53 12.99
N PHE A 39 16.70 5.61 12.24
CA PHE A 39 17.85 5.83 11.35
C PHE A 39 19.17 5.99 12.11
N LYS A 40 19.15 6.48 13.34
CA LYS A 40 20.35 6.52 14.23
C LYS A 40 20.84 5.11 14.58
N ILE A 41 19.92 4.16 14.75
CA ILE A 41 20.23 2.76 15.08
C ILE A 41 20.52 1.95 13.81
N LEU A 42 19.74 2.18 12.75
CA LEU A 42 19.79 1.44 11.49
C LEU A 42 19.89 2.42 10.29
N PRO A 43 21.06 3.00 10.05
CA PRO A 43 21.24 4.08 9.05
C PRO A 43 20.99 3.64 7.60
N PHE A 44 20.94 2.34 7.33
CA PHE A 44 20.66 1.81 6.01
C PHE A 44 19.17 1.77 5.62
N ILE A 45 18.26 1.96 6.58
CA ILE A 45 16.79 1.81 6.39
C ILE A 45 16.27 2.67 5.22
N PRO A 46 16.60 3.97 5.09
CA PRO A 46 16.09 4.76 3.97
C PRO A 46 16.54 4.23 2.60
N LYS A 47 17.77 3.74 2.50
CA LYS A 47 18.28 3.14 1.26
C LYS A 47 17.57 1.82 0.97
N HIS A 48 17.40 0.99 1.98
CA HIS A 48 16.69 -0.29 1.88
C HIS A 48 15.24 -0.10 1.41
N ALA A 49 14.50 0.81 2.04
CA ALA A 49 13.12 1.12 1.65
C ALA A 49 13.01 1.59 0.18
N ARG A 50 13.91 2.44 -0.28
CA ARG A 50 13.95 2.86 -1.69
C ARG A 50 14.25 1.69 -2.64
N LEU A 51 15.18 0.81 -2.30
CA LEU A 51 15.47 -0.38 -3.10
C LEU A 51 14.28 -1.33 -3.18
N GLN A 52 13.59 -1.55 -2.05
CA GLN A 52 12.35 -2.32 -2.04
C GLN A 52 11.28 -1.70 -2.94
N ARG A 53 11.13 -0.38 -2.92
CA ARG A 53 10.14 0.32 -3.76
C ARG A 53 10.49 0.21 -5.24
N TRP A 54 11.77 0.26 -5.61
CA TRP A 54 12.19 0.03 -6.99
C TRP A 54 11.91 -1.39 -7.45
N ALA A 55 12.23 -2.40 -6.62
CA ALA A 55 11.91 -3.78 -6.94
C ALA A 55 10.40 -4.00 -7.10
N LEU A 56 9.57 -3.34 -6.29
CA LEU A 56 8.11 -3.41 -6.41
C LEU A 56 7.61 -2.87 -7.76
N LYS A 57 8.24 -1.83 -8.30
CA LYS A 57 7.95 -1.33 -9.66
C LYS A 57 8.23 -2.38 -10.72
N ASP A 58 9.38 -3.05 -10.63
CA ASP A 58 9.75 -4.11 -11.57
C ASP A 58 8.78 -5.31 -11.46
N ILE A 59 8.35 -5.65 -10.25
CA ILE A 59 7.33 -6.68 -10.02
C ILE A 59 6.00 -6.28 -10.67
N ALA A 60 5.57 -5.04 -10.54
CA ALA A 60 4.34 -4.55 -11.17
C ALA A 60 4.37 -4.70 -12.71
N ILE A 61 5.47 -4.35 -13.34
CA ILE A 61 5.71 -4.52 -14.77
C ILE A 61 5.73 -6.01 -15.14
N GLU A 62 6.47 -6.82 -14.39
CA GLU A 62 6.55 -8.27 -14.61
C GLU A 62 5.17 -8.92 -14.58
N LEU A 63 4.36 -8.59 -13.57
CA LEU A 63 3.02 -9.18 -13.42
C LEU A 63 2.07 -8.73 -14.51
N SER A 64 2.02 -7.42 -14.82
CA SER A 64 1.03 -6.88 -15.75
C SER A 64 1.43 -7.04 -17.22
N GLU A 65 2.68 -6.72 -17.59
CA GLU A 65 3.10 -6.72 -18.99
C GLU A 65 3.58 -8.10 -19.45
N ARG A 66 4.48 -8.73 -18.67
CA ARG A 66 5.12 -9.98 -19.11
C ARG A 66 4.28 -11.21 -18.84
N ARG A 67 3.58 -11.25 -17.68
CA ARG A 67 2.72 -12.36 -17.32
C ARG A 67 1.25 -12.15 -17.68
N GLY A 68 0.88 -10.92 -18.06
CA GLY A 68 -0.46 -10.58 -18.54
C GLY A 68 -1.55 -10.66 -17.48
N TYR A 69 -1.22 -10.45 -16.21
CA TYR A 69 -2.24 -10.32 -15.18
C TYR A 69 -2.93 -8.96 -15.30
N ASP A 70 -4.23 -8.97 -15.44
CA ASP A 70 -5.09 -7.78 -15.47
C ASP A 70 -5.68 -7.44 -14.09
N LEU A 71 -5.29 -8.21 -13.07
CA LEU A 71 -5.67 -8.03 -11.68
C LEU A 71 -4.47 -8.29 -10.77
N ILE A 72 -4.15 -7.32 -9.93
CA ILE A 72 -3.11 -7.42 -8.91
C ILE A 72 -3.72 -7.08 -7.55
N ILE A 73 -3.44 -7.89 -6.55
CA ILE A 73 -3.89 -7.68 -5.17
C ILE A 73 -2.64 -7.58 -4.29
N ASP A 74 -2.48 -6.43 -3.64
CA ASP A 74 -1.35 -6.12 -2.78
C ASP A 74 -1.80 -6.08 -1.31
N PHE A 75 -1.26 -6.98 -0.52
CA PHE A 75 -1.56 -7.12 0.91
C PHE A 75 -0.52 -6.39 1.77
N ALA A 76 -1.00 -5.71 2.81
CA ALA A 76 -0.19 -4.84 3.66
C ALA A 76 0.57 -3.79 2.83
N SER A 77 -0.17 -3.13 1.95
CA SER A 77 0.37 -2.28 0.90
C SER A 77 0.97 -0.96 1.40
N GLY A 78 0.62 -0.51 2.60
CA GLY A 78 0.97 0.82 3.08
C GLY A 78 0.30 1.93 2.25
N LEU A 79 0.91 3.12 2.24
CA LEU A 79 0.37 4.27 1.49
C LEU A 79 0.70 4.14 -0.01
N PRO A 80 -0.32 4.22 -0.89
CA PRO A 80 -0.16 4.11 -2.34
C PRO A 80 0.29 5.44 -2.97
N THR A 81 1.48 5.89 -2.60
CA THR A 81 2.09 7.11 -3.13
C THR A 81 2.50 6.95 -4.60
N ASN A 82 3.00 8.03 -5.23
CA ASN A 82 3.28 8.14 -6.66
C ASN A 82 4.19 7.05 -7.27
N ASP A 83 4.81 6.26 -6.44
CA ASP A 83 5.76 5.22 -6.83
C ASP A 83 5.21 3.79 -6.67
N HIS A 84 3.93 3.64 -6.36
CA HIS A 84 3.33 2.35 -6.07
C HIS A 84 2.88 1.59 -7.34
N ILE A 85 2.44 0.35 -7.18
CA ILE A 85 2.06 -0.62 -8.23
C ILE A 85 1.17 0.02 -9.30
N HIS A 86 0.10 0.72 -8.90
CA HIS A 86 -0.89 1.28 -9.85
C HIS A 86 -0.32 2.27 -10.86
N THR A 87 0.84 2.88 -10.55
CA THR A 87 1.51 3.81 -11.46
C THR A 87 2.38 3.11 -12.51
N ARG A 88 2.57 1.80 -12.41
CA ARG A 88 3.51 1.03 -13.22
C ARG A 88 2.89 -0.14 -13.97
N VAL A 89 1.66 -0.51 -13.65
CA VAL A 89 0.95 -1.58 -14.35
C VAL A 89 0.46 -1.13 -15.72
N THR A 90 0.23 -2.09 -16.59
CA THR A 90 -0.40 -1.88 -17.89
C THR A 90 -1.75 -1.18 -17.72
N LYS A 91 -2.06 -0.24 -18.61
CA LYS A 91 -3.32 0.51 -18.61
C LYS A 91 -4.52 -0.45 -18.59
N GLY A 92 -5.44 -0.20 -17.67
CA GLY A 92 -6.63 -1.02 -17.48
C GLY A 92 -6.46 -2.19 -16.51
N THR A 93 -5.25 -2.42 -15.99
CA THR A 93 -5.03 -3.39 -14.90
C THR A 93 -5.74 -2.92 -13.64
N THR A 94 -6.51 -3.80 -13.03
CA THR A 94 -7.15 -3.56 -11.74
C THR A 94 -6.13 -3.81 -10.63
N VAL A 95 -6.02 -2.86 -9.70
CA VAL A 95 -5.17 -2.99 -8.51
C VAL A 95 -6.03 -2.86 -7.27
N ILE A 96 -5.96 -3.85 -6.40
CA ILE A 96 -6.60 -3.84 -5.08
C ILE A 96 -5.50 -3.76 -4.03
N TYR A 97 -5.48 -2.66 -3.30
CA TYR A 97 -4.64 -2.47 -2.13
C TYR A 97 -5.36 -2.90 -0.87
N SER A 98 -4.64 -3.42 0.10
CA SER A 98 -5.18 -3.66 1.43
C SER A 98 -4.15 -3.43 2.52
N ASP A 99 -4.61 -2.91 3.65
CA ASP A 99 -3.80 -2.76 4.84
C ASP A 99 -4.63 -3.05 6.09
N PHE A 100 -3.98 -3.49 7.15
CA PHE A 100 -4.62 -3.76 8.43
C PHE A 100 -4.96 -2.46 9.18
N ASP A 101 -4.09 -1.45 9.05
CA ASP A 101 -4.24 -0.18 9.74
C ASP A 101 -5.34 0.68 9.09
N PRO A 102 -6.45 0.97 9.80
CA PRO A 102 -7.53 1.80 9.26
C PRO A 102 -7.07 3.22 8.89
N VAL A 103 -6.07 3.75 9.57
CA VAL A 103 -5.49 5.07 9.27
C VAL A 103 -4.80 5.06 7.92
N VAL A 104 -4.01 4.01 7.65
CA VAL A 104 -3.37 3.81 6.34
C VAL A 104 -4.41 3.68 5.23
N VAL A 105 -5.47 2.89 5.46
CA VAL A 105 -6.56 2.69 4.48
C VAL A 105 -7.26 4.00 4.15
N GLU A 106 -7.52 4.84 5.13
CA GLU A 106 -8.20 6.11 4.94
C GLU A 106 -7.34 7.11 4.19
N TYR A 107 -6.05 7.25 4.55
CA TYR A 107 -5.08 8.03 3.76
C TYR A 107 -4.92 7.50 2.34
N ALA A 108 -4.90 6.17 2.17
CA ALA A 108 -4.82 5.56 0.86
C ALA A 108 -6.01 5.95 -0.02
N ARG A 109 -7.23 5.97 0.54
CA ARG A 109 -8.43 6.44 -0.17
C ARG A 109 -8.32 7.91 -0.57
N GLU A 110 -7.82 8.75 0.31
CA GLU A 110 -7.60 10.17 0.03
C GLU A 110 -6.57 10.36 -1.09
N ILE A 111 -5.43 9.67 -1.02
CA ILE A 111 -4.36 9.76 -2.03
C ILE A 111 -4.84 9.27 -3.39
N LEU A 112 -5.57 8.17 -3.44
CA LEU A 112 -6.05 7.56 -4.68
C LEU A 112 -7.22 8.33 -5.31
N GLY A 113 -8.09 8.94 -4.49
CA GLY A 113 -9.28 9.63 -4.97
C GLY A 113 -10.08 8.75 -5.93
N ASP A 114 -10.43 9.31 -7.10
CA ASP A 114 -11.18 8.63 -8.16
C ASP A 114 -10.27 7.94 -9.20
N THR A 115 -9.06 7.51 -8.82
CA THR A 115 -8.15 6.82 -9.74
C THR A 115 -8.81 5.56 -10.31
N PRO A 116 -9.00 5.45 -11.63
CA PRO A 116 -9.73 4.34 -12.24
C PRO A 116 -9.03 3.00 -11.99
N HIS A 117 -9.82 1.95 -11.77
CA HIS A 117 -9.35 0.56 -11.58
C HIS A 117 -8.46 0.35 -10.35
N VAL A 118 -8.43 1.28 -9.41
CA VAL A 118 -7.66 1.17 -8.18
C VAL A 118 -8.59 1.24 -6.97
N TYR A 119 -8.44 0.27 -6.06
CA TYR A 119 -9.31 0.11 -4.90
C TYR A 119 -8.47 -0.11 -3.65
N VAL A 120 -8.99 0.27 -2.49
CA VAL A 120 -8.35 0.02 -1.21
C VAL A 120 -9.34 -0.45 -0.15
N PHE A 121 -8.97 -1.50 0.57
CA PHE A 121 -9.77 -2.11 1.62
C PHE A 121 -8.95 -2.31 2.90
N GLN A 122 -9.62 -2.24 4.03
CA GLN A 122 -9.01 -2.70 5.28
C GLN A 122 -9.07 -4.22 5.33
N ALA A 123 -7.92 -4.88 5.47
CA ALA A 123 -7.84 -6.32 5.59
C ALA A 123 -6.56 -6.78 6.28
N ASP A 124 -6.65 -7.92 6.96
CA ASP A 124 -5.50 -8.58 7.57
C ASP A 124 -4.83 -9.51 6.53
N ALA A 125 -3.58 -9.24 6.20
CA ALA A 125 -2.80 -10.03 5.25
C ALA A 125 -2.62 -11.50 5.66
N ARG A 126 -2.81 -11.82 6.94
CA ARG A 126 -2.78 -13.19 7.47
C ARG A 126 -4.06 -13.98 7.16
N ARG A 127 -5.13 -13.28 6.75
CA ARG A 127 -6.44 -13.86 6.45
C ARG A 127 -6.97 -13.31 5.11
N PRO A 128 -6.28 -13.62 3.99
CA PRO A 128 -6.60 -13.07 2.68
C PRO A 128 -8.03 -13.42 2.23
N GLU A 129 -8.57 -14.56 2.68
CA GLU A 129 -9.94 -14.98 2.38
C GLU A 129 -10.99 -13.98 2.89
N GLU A 130 -10.72 -13.25 3.98
CA GLU A 130 -11.64 -12.22 4.47
C GLU A 130 -11.76 -11.03 3.50
N LEU A 131 -10.69 -10.72 2.76
CA LEU A 131 -10.73 -9.72 1.70
C LEU A 131 -11.44 -10.27 0.46
N LEU A 132 -11.03 -11.45 0.01
CA LEU A 132 -11.48 -12.02 -1.26
C LEU A 132 -12.97 -12.37 -1.27
N ASN A 133 -13.53 -12.75 -0.11
CA ASN A 133 -14.95 -13.10 0.04
C ASN A 133 -15.86 -11.88 0.31
N ARG A 134 -15.34 -10.66 0.25
CA ARG A 134 -16.19 -9.46 0.37
C ARG A 134 -17.03 -9.28 -0.89
N PRO A 135 -18.34 -9.00 -0.78
CA PRO A 135 -19.20 -8.78 -1.94
C PRO A 135 -18.68 -7.67 -2.89
N GLU A 136 -18.08 -6.63 -2.33
CA GLU A 136 -17.48 -5.54 -3.11
C GLU A 136 -16.29 -6.02 -3.92
N VAL A 137 -15.43 -6.84 -3.30
CA VAL A 137 -14.25 -7.42 -3.95
C VAL A 137 -14.67 -8.44 -5.01
N GLU A 138 -15.63 -9.30 -4.71
CA GLU A 138 -16.17 -10.24 -5.69
C GLU A 138 -16.68 -9.54 -6.95
N ARG A 139 -17.37 -8.40 -6.80
CA ARG A 139 -17.81 -7.58 -7.94
C ARG A 139 -16.63 -7.03 -8.76
N ILE A 140 -15.58 -6.57 -8.09
CA ILE A 140 -14.35 -6.08 -8.74
C ILE A 140 -13.64 -7.23 -9.45
N LEU A 141 -13.59 -8.42 -8.84
CA LEU A 141 -13.00 -9.61 -9.47
C LEU A 141 -13.71 -9.97 -10.76
N ALA A 142 -15.02 -9.75 -10.86
CA ALA A 142 -15.84 -9.97 -12.04
C ALA A 142 -15.64 -11.37 -12.67
N GLY A 143 -15.54 -12.40 -11.83
CA GLY A 143 -15.31 -13.78 -12.26
C GLY A 143 -13.88 -14.13 -12.65
N ARG A 144 -12.93 -13.19 -12.55
CA ARG A 144 -11.51 -13.47 -12.77
C ARG A 144 -11.00 -14.49 -11.75
N ARG A 145 -10.29 -15.49 -12.22
CA ARG A 145 -9.71 -16.55 -11.39
C ARG A 145 -8.19 -16.53 -11.32
N LYS A 146 -7.58 -15.55 -11.97
CA LYS A 146 -6.13 -15.35 -11.98
C LYS A 146 -5.83 -13.93 -11.53
N ALA A 147 -4.96 -13.81 -10.55
CA ALA A 147 -4.48 -12.53 -10.04
C ALA A 147 -3.01 -12.64 -9.65
N GLY A 148 -2.28 -11.55 -9.78
CA GLY A 148 -0.97 -11.39 -9.16
C GLY A 148 -1.16 -11.04 -7.69
N PHE A 149 -0.71 -11.87 -6.77
CA PHE A 149 -0.69 -11.56 -5.34
C PHE A 149 0.66 -11.01 -4.96
N VAL A 150 0.65 -9.88 -4.26
CA VAL A 150 1.84 -9.22 -3.75
C VAL A 150 1.78 -9.19 -2.23
N TYR A 151 2.83 -9.71 -1.61
CA TYR A 151 3.12 -9.62 -0.18
C TYR A 151 4.54 -9.05 -0.07
N TRP A 152 4.64 -7.73 -0.06
CA TRP A 152 5.93 -7.06 -0.17
C TRP A 152 6.28 -6.30 1.10
N GLY A 153 7.41 -6.66 1.73
CA GLY A 153 7.86 -6.00 2.96
C GLY A 153 6.97 -6.28 4.18
N VAL A 154 6.20 -7.36 4.14
CA VAL A 154 5.37 -7.83 5.27
C VAL A 154 6.30 -8.58 6.23
N SER A 155 6.41 -8.11 7.47
CA SER A 155 7.19 -8.73 8.54
C SER A 155 6.32 -9.06 9.74
#